data_052ec25acec182c5e47517012c16255e
#
_entry.id   052ec25acec182c5e47517012c16255e
#
_cell.length_a   1.000
_cell.length_b   1.000
_cell.length_c   1.000
_cell.angle_alpha   90.00
_cell.angle_beta   90.00
_cell.angle_gamma   90.00
#
_symmetry.space_group_name_H-M   'P 1'
#
loop_
_entity.id
_entity.type
_entity.pdbx_description
1 polymer ?
#
loop_
_entity_poly.entity_id
_entity_poly.type
_entity_poly.pdbx_seq_one_letter_code
_entity_poly.pdbx_strand_id
1 'polypeptide(L)'
;MILLVHAQLRRAMDDAVDIFVRKMRNIKTKAEANLNQYHLDHMKRMDKLVAQLRDVLTSVQEAPTDSERGARVAAAIQSDPDELLAECEEHMAYAGNNFIPFMLQPYRPLRPLLFNCLELLDLTATSHDQSLIEAIATLQKHRHSRKECLVLSTQPVDVSWLPERWRRLVLGSGSSQLSPGMVYRKYFELGVLTQVKRELISGDLAVANSDQYSDYRDQLVDWSVYDAQIADYSAMVDIASDPAAFVAQARSRLSETADRIDRDFPENEYAVFHGEELVIRKHRRTAPPDGLAEIDKQLSQNLPEKNILDILVEAEKWLGLHKRFGPLSGFESKLEDPRTRFISTLFCYGCNLGPTQTARSITTLNRRQVSWLNLRHVTEERLEQAIVQVINAYNRYRLPRHWGTGQRAAADGTKWNLYEQNLLSEYHIRYGGYGGVGYYHVSDKYIALFSHFIPCGVYEAIYILDGLIKNDSDIQPDTLHGDTQAQSAPVFGLAYLLGINLMPRIRNLKQLVFYKSDKRQRYEHINALFSETINWKLIETHVPDMLRVALSIKAGKIAPSTVLRRLDTSSLKNKLYFAFRELGRVVRTTFLLDYIGSVELR
;
A
#
# COMPACT_ATOMS: atom_id res chain seq x y z
N MET A 1 -14.89 -17.26 35.37
CA MET A 1 -16.18 -17.40 34.69
C MET A 1 -16.41 -16.27 33.67
N ILE A 2 -16.35 -14.99 34.02
CA ILE A 2 -16.57 -13.84 33.11
C ILE A 2 -15.65 -13.88 31.89
N LEU A 3 -14.35 -14.08 32.06
CA LEU A 3 -13.39 -14.18 30.96
C LEU A 3 -13.69 -15.37 30.02
N LEU A 4 -14.15 -16.49 30.57
CA LEU A 4 -14.54 -17.65 29.77
C LEU A 4 -15.78 -17.36 28.91
N VAL A 5 -16.80 -16.72 29.50
CA VAL A 5 -18.03 -16.33 28.80
C VAL A 5 -17.69 -15.34 27.69
N HIS A 6 -16.82 -14.36 27.98
CA HIS A 6 -16.38 -13.38 26.98
C HIS A 6 -15.60 -14.02 25.82
N ALA A 7 -14.70 -14.96 26.13
CA ALA A 7 -13.98 -15.72 25.10
C ALA A 7 -14.90 -16.58 24.23
N GLN A 8 -15.92 -17.22 24.85
CA GLN A 8 -16.91 -18.01 24.11
C GLN A 8 -17.81 -17.14 23.23
N LEU A 9 -18.19 -15.94 23.70
CA LEU A 9 -18.95 -14.97 22.91
C LEU A 9 -18.19 -14.57 21.65
N ARG A 10 -16.90 -14.23 21.80
CA ARG A 10 -16.04 -13.86 20.66
C ARG A 10 -15.93 -14.97 19.62
N ARG A 11 -15.69 -16.22 20.07
CA ARG A 11 -15.68 -17.38 19.18
C ARG A 11 -17.01 -17.59 18.46
N ALA A 12 -18.13 -17.44 19.18
CA ALA A 12 -19.45 -17.55 18.57
C ALA A 12 -19.70 -16.48 17.50
N MET A 13 -19.19 -15.26 17.69
CA MET A 13 -19.24 -14.21 16.68
C MET A 13 -18.39 -14.56 15.46
N ASP A 14 -17.15 -15.02 15.66
CA ASP A 14 -16.28 -15.49 14.58
C ASP A 14 -16.92 -16.63 13.78
N ASP A 15 -17.49 -17.62 14.46
CA ASP A 15 -18.21 -18.73 13.84
C ASP A 15 -19.42 -18.25 13.01
N ALA A 16 -20.18 -17.27 13.50
CA ALA A 16 -21.32 -16.70 12.78
C ALA A 16 -20.88 -16.00 11.49
N VAL A 17 -19.78 -15.23 11.52
CA VAL A 17 -19.17 -14.63 10.33
C VAL A 17 -18.68 -15.71 9.36
N ASP A 18 -18.00 -16.73 9.84
CA ASP A 18 -17.49 -17.82 9.02
C ASP A 18 -18.61 -18.60 8.33
N ILE A 19 -19.73 -18.84 9.04
CA ILE A 19 -20.94 -19.44 8.45
C ILE A 19 -21.46 -18.54 7.33
N PHE A 20 -21.62 -17.24 7.57
CA PHE A 20 -22.09 -16.29 6.57
C PHE A 20 -21.18 -16.27 5.33
N VAL A 21 -19.88 -16.09 5.52
CA VAL A 21 -18.87 -16.05 4.44
C VAL A 21 -18.86 -17.35 3.64
N ARG A 22 -18.89 -18.50 4.32
CA ARG A 22 -18.93 -19.84 3.69
C ARG A 22 -20.19 -20.05 2.87
N LYS A 23 -21.37 -19.66 3.40
CA LYS A 23 -22.64 -19.79 2.66
C LYS A 23 -22.67 -18.89 1.42
N MET A 24 -22.19 -17.65 1.52
CA MET A 24 -22.07 -16.75 0.37
C MET A 24 -21.04 -17.26 -0.66
N ARG A 25 -19.96 -17.90 -0.23
CA ARG A 25 -19.00 -18.57 -1.14
C ARG A 25 -19.69 -19.74 -1.87
N ASN A 26 -20.43 -20.56 -1.17
CA ASN A 26 -21.16 -21.69 -1.76
C ASN A 26 -22.21 -21.24 -2.81
N ILE A 27 -22.92 -20.13 -2.54
CA ILE A 27 -23.84 -19.53 -3.52
C ILE A 27 -23.10 -19.18 -4.80
N LYS A 28 -21.96 -18.49 -4.68
CA LYS A 28 -21.13 -18.10 -5.83
C LYS A 28 -20.61 -19.32 -6.60
N THR A 29 -20.02 -20.31 -5.92
CA THR A 29 -19.48 -21.52 -6.56
C THR A 29 -20.57 -22.32 -7.31
N LYS A 30 -21.78 -22.45 -6.71
CA LYS A 30 -22.90 -23.10 -7.38
C LYS A 30 -23.37 -22.29 -8.60
N ALA A 31 -23.40 -20.95 -8.50
CA ALA A 31 -23.76 -20.10 -9.63
C ALA A 31 -22.76 -20.21 -10.79
N GLU A 32 -21.48 -20.27 -10.50
CA GLU A 32 -20.40 -20.47 -11.47
C GLU A 32 -20.52 -21.85 -12.15
N ALA A 33 -20.79 -22.90 -11.35
CA ALA A 33 -21.04 -24.24 -11.89
C ALA A 33 -22.27 -24.30 -12.80
N ASN A 34 -23.36 -23.64 -12.40
CA ASN A 34 -24.59 -23.56 -13.22
C ASN A 34 -24.36 -22.78 -14.52
N LEU A 35 -23.57 -21.68 -14.49
CA LEU A 35 -23.18 -20.97 -15.71
C LEU A 35 -22.36 -21.85 -16.65
N ASN A 36 -21.37 -22.59 -16.11
CA ASN A 36 -20.58 -23.51 -16.92
C ASN A 36 -21.45 -24.62 -17.54
N GLN A 37 -22.40 -25.16 -16.79
CA GLN A 37 -23.35 -26.14 -17.30
C GLN A 37 -24.23 -25.54 -18.39
N TYR A 38 -24.74 -24.32 -18.19
CA TYR A 38 -25.51 -23.58 -19.21
C TYR A 38 -24.70 -23.43 -20.50
N HIS A 39 -23.43 -23.05 -20.43
CA HIS A 39 -22.58 -22.93 -21.63
C HIS A 39 -22.40 -24.28 -22.34
N LEU A 40 -22.19 -25.36 -21.59
CA LEU A 40 -22.05 -26.70 -22.15
C LEU A 40 -23.36 -27.16 -22.85
N ASP A 41 -24.52 -26.94 -22.21
CA ASP A 41 -25.81 -27.34 -22.74
C ASP A 41 -26.19 -26.54 -23.99
N HIS A 42 -25.76 -25.29 -24.11
CA HIS A 42 -26.05 -24.39 -25.20
C HIS A 42 -24.96 -24.31 -26.28
N MET A 43 -23.85 -25.05 -26.15
CA MET A 43 -22.72 -25.01 -27.08
C MET A 43 -23.14 -25.29 -28.52
N LYS A 44 -24.02 -26.30 -28.78
CA LYS A 44 -24.52 -26.62 -30.11
C LYS A 44 -25.39 -25.50 -30.71
N ARG A 45 -26.13 -24.74 -29.88
CA ARG A 45 -26.90 -23.57 -30.32
C ARG A 45 -25.96 -22.44 -30.72
N MET A 46 -24.91 -22.20 -29.94
CA MET A 46 -23.89 -21.22 -30.27
C MET A 46 -23.19 -21.51 -31.59
N ASP A 47 -22.80 -22.77 -31.82
CA ASP A 47 -22.21 -23.18 -33.08
C ASP A 47 -23.13 -22.87 -34.27
N LYS A 48 -24.47 -23.05 -34.12
CA LYS A 48 -25.43 -22.68 -35.12
C LYS A 48 -25.51 -21.16 -35.35
N LEU A 49 -25.54 -20.36 -34.27
CA LEU A 49 -25.54 -18.89 -34.37
C LEU A 49 -24.30 -18.37 -35.08
N VAL A 50 -23.14 -18.92 -34.75
CA VAL A 50 -21.87 -18.57 -35.42
C VAL A 50 -21.87 -18.98 -36.89
N ALA A 51 -22.41 -20.18 -37.20
CA ALA A 51 -22.57 -20.60 -38.61
C ALA A 51 -23.51 -19.69 -39.40
N GLN A 52 -24.66 -19.33 -38.83
CA GLN A 52 -25.60 -18.38 -39.46
C GLN A 52 -24.97 -16.99 -39.66
N LEU A 53 -24.24 -16.49 -38.65
CA LEU A 53 -23.53 -15.21 -38.77
C LEU A 53 -22.51 -15.26 -39.92
N ARG A 54 -21.72 -16.35 -40.01
CA ARG A 54 -20.80 -16.58 -41.12
C ARG A 54 -21.52 -16.54 -42.46
N ASP A 55 -22.63 -17.26 -42.56
CA ASP A 55 -23.39 -17.35 -43.82
C ASP A 55 -24.01 -16.00 -44.23
N VAL A 56 -24.49 -15.20 -43.27
CA VAL A 56 -24.91 -13.82 -43.47
C VAL A 56 -23.76 -12.94 -43.95
N LEU A 57 -22.60 -12.99 -43.29
CA LEU A 57 -21.42 -12.20 -43.67
C LEU A 57 -20.89 -12.59 -45.05
N THR A 58 -20.88 -13.87 -45.39
CA THR A 58 -20.53 -14.36 -46.72
C THR A 58 -21.49 -13.83 -47.76
N SER A 59 -22.81 -13.89 -47.50
CA SER A 59 -23.85 -13.35 -48.39
C SER A 59 -23.71 -11.85 -48.64
N VAL A 60 -23.30 -11.08 -47.62
CA VAL A 60 -23.02 -9.63 -47.76
C VAL A 60 -21.78 -9.39 -48.63
N GLN A 61 -20.72 -10.21 -48.45
CA GLN A 61 -19.43 -10.05 -49.14
C GLN A 61 -19.53 -10.44 -50.62
N GLU A 62 -20.28 -11.49 -50.95
CA GLU A 62 -20.42 -12.02 -52.30
C GLU A 62 -21.50 -11.34 -53.15
N ALA A 63 -22.30 -10.45 -52.58
CA ALA A 63 -23.40 -9.78 -53.32
C ALA A 63 -22.83 -8.66 -54.22
N PRO A 64 -23.09 -8.70 -55.52
CA PRO A 64 -22.56 -7.70 -56.46
C PRO A 64 -23.26 -6.35 -56.40
N THR A 65 -24.51 -6.30 -55.88
CA THR A 65 -25.31 -5.06 -55.74
C THR A 65 -26.00 -4.97 -54.39
N ASP A 66 -26.32 -3.75 -53.92
CA ASP A 66 -27.02 -3.53 -52.64
C ASP A 66 -28.42 -4.12 -52.62
N SER A 67 -29.11 -4.15 -53.77
CA SER A 67 -30.44 -4.76 -53.92
C SER A 67 -30.40 -6.27 -53.74
N GLU A 68 -29.38 -6.94 -54.21
CA GLU A 68 -29.20 -8.40 -54.06
C GLU A 68 -28.76 -8.78 -52.66
N ARG A 69 -28.03 -7.88 -51.94
CA ARG A 69 -27.61 -8.11 -50.57
C ARG A 69 -28.79 -8.41 -49.65
N GLY A 70 -29.85 -7.58 -49.71
CA GLY A 70 -31.02 -7.76 -48.86
C GLY A 70 -31.67 -9.13 -49.05
N ALA A 71 -31.86 -9.55 -50.32
CA ALA A 71 -32.45 -10.84 -50.64
C ALA A 71 -31.59 -12.03 -50.22
N ARG A 72 -30.25 -11.95 -50.39
CA ARG A 72 -29.31 -13.00 -50.00
C ARG A 72 -29.14 -13.11 -48.47
N VAL A 73 -29.13 -11.98 -47.76
CA VAL A 73 -29.15 -11.96 -46.30
C VAL A 73 -30.42 -12.58 -45.77
N ALA A 74 -31.58 -12.20 -46.29
CA ALA A 74 -32.86 -12.80 -45.92
C ALA A 74 -32.93 -14.31 -46.20
N ALA A 75 -32.31 -14.78 -47.28
CA ALA A 75 -32.22 -16.21 -47.61
C ALA A 75 -31.21 -16.97 -46.71
N ALA A 76 -30.16 -16.29 -46.23
CA ALA A 76 -29.18 -16.88 -45.33
C ALA A 76 -29.70 -17.02 -43.89
N ILE A 77 -30.69 -16.19 -43.51
CA ILE A 77 -31.38 -16.28 -42.20
C ILE A 77 -32.44 -17.37 -42.31
N GLN A 78 -32.12 -18.59 -41.89
CA GLN A 78 -32.99 -19.77 -41.97
C GLN A 78 -34.09 -19.82 -40.89
N SER A 79 -34.05 -18.94 -39.89
CA SER A 79 -34.95 -18.88 -38.74
C SER A 79 -35.70 -17.56 -38.75
N ASP A 80 -36.80 -17.45 -37.97
CA ASP A 80 -37.45 -16.17 -37.72
C ASP A 80 -36.46 -15.17 -37.14
N PRO A 81 -36.26 -13.98 -37.74
CA PRO A 81 -35.33 -12.96 -37.23
C PRO A 81 -35.59 -12.57 -35.80
N ASP A 82 -36.82 -12.52 -35.33
CA ASP A 82 -37.19 -12.17 -33.95
C ASP A 82 -36.79 -13.27 -32.98
N GLU A 83 -36.96 -14.55 -33.35
CA GLU A 83 -36.48 -15.69 -32.55
C GLU A 83 -34.95 -15.71 -32.47
N LEU A 84 -34.26 -15.47 -33.59
CA LEU A 84 -32.81 -15.42 -33.66
C LEU A 84 -32.23 -14.28 -32.80
N LEU A 85 -32.87 -13.11 -32.85
CA LEU A 85 -32.49 -11.96 -32.04
C LEU A 85 -32.66 -12.27 -30.53
N ALA A 86 -33.79 -12.91 -30.16
CA ALA A 86 -34.04 -13.31 -28.80
C ALA A 86 -33.00 -14.34 -28.28
N GLU A 87 -32.61 -15.32 -29.14
CA GLU A 87 -31.54 -16.26 -28.81
C GLU A 87 -30.16 -15.56 -28.65
N CYS A 88 -29.86 -14.58 -29.49
CA CYS A 88 -28.65 -13.77 -29.37
C CYS A 88 -28.63 -12.95 -28.07
N GLU A 89 -29.75 -12.30 -27.74
CA GLU A 89 -29.92 -11.50 -26.52
C GLU A 89 -29.81 -12.38 -25.28
N GLU A 90 -30.44 -13.56 -25.26
CA GLU A 90 -30.32 -14.54 -24.19
C GLU A 90 -28.85 -14.97 -23.99
N HIS A 91 -28.18 -15.29 -25.10
CA HIS A 91 -26.76 -15.68 -25.02
C HIS A 91 -25.88 -14.54 -24.53
N MET A 92 -26.09 -13.33 -25.02
CA MET A 92 -25.35 -12.14 -24.60
C MET A 92 -25.57 -11.81 -23.11
N ALA A 93 -26.74 -12.08 -22.56
CA ALA A 93 -27.04 -11.89 -21.14
C ALA A 93 -26.15 -12.79 -20.23
N TYR A 94 -25.78 -13.97 -20.72
CA TYR A 94 -24.95 -14.94 -20.01
C TYR A 94 -23.51 -15.05 -20.56
N ALA A 95 -23.15 -14.17 -21.51
CA ALA A 95 -21.83 -14.21 -22.12
C ALA A 95 -20.69 -14.01 -21.12
N GLY A 96 -19.58 -14.71 -21.32
CA GLY A 96 -18.41 -14.66 -20.48
C GLY A 96 -18.67 -15.23 -19.07
N ASN A 97 -18.14 -14.55 -18.04
CA ASN A 97 -18.21 -15.00 -16.63
C ASN A 97 -19.38 -14.36 -15.86
N ASN A 98 -20.54 -14.11 -16.51
CA ASN A 98 -21.68 -13.49 -15.83
C ASN A 98 -22.55 -14.51 -15.07
N PHE A 99 -22.03 -14.98 -13.93
CA PHE A 99 -22.71 -15.94 -13.05
C PHE A 99 -23.79 -15.32 -12.14
N ILE A 100 -23.89 -13.97 -12.08
CA ILE A 100 -24.75 -13.27 -11.12
C ILE A 100 -26.22 -13.71 -11.21
N PRO A 101 -26.86 -13.80 -12.39
CA PRO A 101 -28.24 -14.29 -12.49
C PRO A 101 -28.44 -15.68 -11.90
N PHE A 102 -27.44 -16.56 -12.03
CA PHE A 102 -27.49 -17.92 -11.47
C PHE A 102 -27.37 -17.98 -9.94
N MET A 103 -26.99 -16.89 -9.28
CA MET A 103 -26.95 -16.83 -7.81
C MET A 103 -28.33 -16.87 -7.17
N LEU A 104 -29.38 -16.49 -7.87
CA LEU A 104 -30.75 -16.41 -7.32
C LEU A 104 -31.27 -17.79 -6.86
N GLN A 105 -30.98 -18.84 -7.61
CA GLN A 105 -31.46 -20.20 -7.29
C GLN A 105 -30.84 -20.74 -5.98
N PRO A 106 -29.52 -20.80 -5.80
CA PRO A 106 -28.93 -21.27 -4.54
C PRO A 106 -29.11 -20.27 -3.37
N TYR A 107 -29.44 -19.01 -3.64
CA TYR A 107 -29.71 -18.01 -2.62
C TYR A 107 -31.05 -18.22 -1.90
N ARG A 108 -32.13 -18.53 -2.65
CA ARG A 108 -33.50 -18.64 -2.11
C ARG A 108 -33.61 -19.44 -0.82
N PRO A 109 -33.10 -20.68 -0.72
CA PRO A 109 -33.20 -21.47 0.51
C PRO A 109 -32.30 -20.95 1.64
N LEU A 110 -31.23 -20.21 1.34
CA LEU A 110 -30.28 -19.69 2.31
C LEU A 110 -30.61 -18.28 2.81
N ARG A 111 -31.56 -17.58 2.14
CA ARG A 111 -31.96 -16.22 2.47
C ARG A 111 -32.28 -16.03 3.97
N PRO A 112 -33.15 -16.87 4.61
CA PRO A 112 -33.45 -16.69 6.04
C PRO A 112 -32.22 -16.77 6.94
N LEU A 113 -31.35 -17.73 6.69
CA LEU A 113 -30.10 -17.90 7.43
C LEU A 113 -29.18 -16.70 7.31
N LEU A 114 -28.99 -16.19 6.09
CA LEU A 114 -28.13 -15.03 5.84
C LEU A 114 -28.64 -13.75 6.53
N PHE A 115 -29.96 -13.54 6.53
CA PHE A 115 -30.57 -12.42 7.24
C PHE A 115 -30.48 -12.57 8.76
N ASN A 116 -30.60 -13.80 9.31
CA ASN A 116 -30.38 -14.05 10.73
C ASN A 116 -28.94 -13.79 11.13
N CYS A 117 -27.96 -14.16 10.29
CA CYS A 117 -26.55 -13.80 10.52
C CYS A 117 -26.36 -12.27 10.57
N LEU A 118 -26.92 -11.53 9.60
CA LEU A 118 -26.82 -10.05 9.60
C LEU A 118 -27.48 -9.39 10.82
N GLU A 119 -28.54 -9.99 11.37
CA GLU A 119 -29.21 -9.47 12.56
C GLU A 119 -28.40 -9.74 13.83
N LEU A 120 -27.68 -10.87 13.87
CA LEU A 120 -26.83 -11.25 14.99
C LEU A 120 -25.54 -10.44 15.04
N LEU A 121 -24.99 -10.08 13.87
CA LEU A 121 -23.71 -9.40 13.77
C LEU A 121 -23.88 -7.89 13.94
N ASP A 122 -23.24 -7.34 14.97
CA ASP A 122 -23.09 -5.90 15.14
C ASP A 122 -21.96 -5.40 14.23
N LEU A 123 -22.35 -4.95 13.04
CA LEU A 123 -21.47 -4.57 11.96
C LEU A 123 -21.16 -3.07 12.00
N THR A 124 -19.88 -2.73 11.94
CA THR A 124 -19.40 -1.35 11.86
C THR A 124 -18.48 -1.16 10.66
N ALA A 125 -18.61 -0.02 9.97
CA ALA A 125 -17.66 0.32 8.92
C ALA A 125 -16.33 0.73 9.55
N THR A 126 -15.24 0.21 9.01
CA THR A 126 -13.89 0.56 9.44
C THR A 126 -13.36 1.82 8.74
N SER A 127 -14.17 2.53 7.96
CA SER A 127 -13.84 3.78 7.28
C SER A 127 -14.98 4.78 7.38
N HIS A 128 -14.75 6.01 6.93
CA HIS A 128 -15.81 7.04 6.83
C HIS A 128 -16.90 6.69 5.83
N ASP A 129 -16.66 5.73 4.95
CA ASP A 129 -17.67 5.27 3.99
C ASP A 129 -18.72 4.40 4.67
N GLN A 130 -19.86 5.01 4.98
CA GLN A 130 -21.01 4.37 5.63
C GLN A 130 -22.03 3.77 4.64
N SER A 131 -21.78 3.88 3.32
CA SER A 131 -22.75 3.53 2.28
C SER A 131 -23.25 2.08 2.37
N LEU A 132 -22.37 1.12 2.73
CA LEU A 132 -22.77 -0.28 2.91
C LEU A 132 -23.57 -0.50 4.21
N ILE A 133 -23.24 0.19 5.29
CA ILE A 133 -24.01 0.13 6.55
C ILE A 133 -25.44 0.64 6.35
N GLU A 134 -25.62 1.74 5.63
CA GLU A 134 -26.93 2.26 5.27
C GLU A 134 -27.71 1.29 4.38
N ALA A 135 -27.01 0.63 3.44
CA ALA A 135 -27.62 -0.40 2.59
C ALA A 135 -28.06 -1.63 3.41
N ILE A 136 -27.26 -2.06 4.41
CA ILE A 136 -27.61 -3.15 5.34
C ILE A 136 -28.86 -2.77 6.17
N ALA A 137 -28.89 -1.57 6.72
CA ALA A 137 -30.06 -1.08 7.48
C ALA A 137 -31.32 -1.06 6.59
N THR A 138 -31.20 -0.60 5.35
CA THR A 138 -32.28 -0.62 4.36
C THR A 138 -32.75 -2.05 4.06
N LEU A 139 -31.80 -2.97 3.91
CA LEU A 139 -32.09 -4.38 3.66
C LEU A 139 -32.83 -5.04 4.83
N GLN A 140 -32.42 -4.77 6.06
CA GLN A 140 -33.08 -5.26 7.28
C GLN A 140 -34.52 -4.69 7.41
N LYS A 141 -34.71 -3.40 7.13
CA LYS A 141 -36.03 -2.76 7.11
C LYS A 141 -37.02 -3.44 6.15
N HIS A 142 -36.53 -3.89 4.99
CA HIS A 142 -37.31 -4.55 3.95
C HIS A 142 -37.25 -6.09 3.98
N ARG A 143 -36.76 -6.70 5.04
CA ARG A 143 -36.56 -8.15 5.21
C ARG A 143 -37.78 -9.00 4.85
N HIS A 144 -38.97 -8.56 5.26
CA HIS A 144 -40.23 -9.28 5.03
C HIS A 144 -40.94 -8.92 3.74
N SER A 145 -40.39 -7.99 2.96
CA SER A 145 -41.00 -7.60 1.68
C SER A 145 -40.98 -8.76 0.67
N ARG A 146 -42.12 -8.96 0.00
CA ARG A 146 -42.26 -9.93 -1.09
C ARG A 146 -42.33 -9.23 -2.48
N LYS A 147 -42.30 -7.89 -2.49
CA LYS A 147 -42.37 -7.09 -3.73
C LYS A 147 -41.15 -7.39 -4.60
N GLU A 148 -41.33 -7.34 -5.90
CA GLU A 148 -40.23 -7.51 -6.85
C GLU A 148 -39.27 -6.31 -6.85
N CYS A 149 -39.85 -5.12 -6.80
CA CYS A 149 -39.12 -3.87 -6.69
C CYS A 149 -39.37 -3.22 -5.32
N LEU A 150 -38.35 -2.57 -4.78
CA LEU A 150 -38.43 -1.76 -3.57
C LEU A 150 -38.36 -0.29 -3.95
N VAL A 151 -39.21 0.55 -3.34
CA VAL A 151 -39.12 2.00 -3.40
C VAL A 151 -38.36 2.43 -2.15
N LEU A 152 -37.13 2.91 -2.32
CA LEU A 152 -36.23 3.25 -1.22
C LEU A 152 -36.23 4.75 -0.91
N SER A 153 -36.38 5.59 -1.92
CA SER A 153 -36.44 7.04 -1.79
C SER A 153 -37.18 7.67 -2.96
N THR A 154 -37.42 8.99 -2.89
CA THR A 154 -37.93 9.80 -4.03
C THR A 154 -36.81 10.30 -4.95
N GLN A 155 -35.56 10.17 -4.52
CA GLN A 155 -34.35 10.53 -5.27
C GLN A 155 -33.61 9.26 -5.75
N PRO A 156 -32.69 9.36 -6.73
CA PRO A 156 -31.87 8.24 -7.14
C PRO A 156 -31.15 7.59 -5.95
N VAL A 157 -31.21 6.25 -5.87
CA VAL A 157 -30.49 5.49 -4.82
C VAL A 157 -29.01 5.46 -5.15
N ASP A 158 -28.17 5.87 -4.20
CA ASP A 158 -26.73 5.71 -4.38
C ASP A 158 -26.34 4.23 -4.24
N VAL A 159 -25.98 3.63 -5.36
CA VAL A 159 -25.44 2.28 -5.47
C VAL A 159 -24.03 2.31 -6.07
N SER A 160 -23.33 3.46 -6.00
CA SER A 160 -21.98 3.64 -6.55
C SER A 160 -20.95 2.71 -5.91
N TRP A 161 -21.19 2.26 -4.68
CA TRP A 161 -20.40 1.27 -3.94
C TRP A 161 -20.50 -0.15 -4.54
N LEU A 162 -21.51 -0.44 -5.36
CA LEU A 162 -21.61 -1.71 -6.08
C LEU A 162 -20.80 -1.67 -7.38
N PRO A 163 -20.16 -2.78 -7.77
CA PRO A 163 -19.56 -2.94 -9.10
C PRO A 163 -20.59 -2.74 -10.21
N GLU A 164 -20.17 -2.26 -11.38
CA GLU A 164 -21.07 -1.89 -12.47
C GLU A 164 -22.03 -3.01 -12.90
N ARG A 165 -21.56 -4.27 -12.94
CA ARG A 165 -22.40 -5.43 -13.26
C ARG A 165 -23.57 -5.58 -12.29
N TRP A 166 -23.34 -5.34 -10.98
CA TRP A 166 -24.41 -5.35 -9.98
C TRP A 166 -25.35 -4.16 -10.13
N ARG A 167 -24.80 -2.96 -10.38
CA ARG A 167 -25.62 -1.75 -10.57
C ARG A 167 -26.64 -1.90 -11.68
N ARG A 168 -26.22 -2.44 -12.83
CA ARG A 168 -27.12 -2.72 -13.97
C ARG A 168 -28.26 -3.67 -13.60
N LEU A 169 -28.01 -4.69 -12.78
CA LEU A 169 -29.05 -5.62 -12.34
C LEU A 169 -29.94 -5.05 -11.24
N VAL A 170 -29.39 -4.21 -10.38
CA VAL A 170 -30.12 -3.56 -9.27
C VAL A 170 -31.03 -2.46 -9.77
N LEU A 171 -30.58 -1.64 -10.71
CA LEU A 171 -31.35 -0.51 -11.26
C LEU A 171 -32.12 -0.86 -12.55
N GLY A 172 -31.78 -1.99 -13.16
CA GLY A 172 -32.23 -2.33 -14.52
C GLY A 172 -31.40 -1.60 -15.58
N SER A 173 -31.63 -1.96 -16.84
CA SER A 173 -30.99 -1.33 -18.00
C SER A 173 -31.93 -1.39 -19.22
N GLY A 174 -31.81 -0.44 -20.14
CA GLY A 174 -32.63 -0.37 -21.34
C GLY A 174 -34.13 -0.29 -21.02
N SER A 175 -34.93 -1.16 -21.63
CA SER A 175 -36.37 -1.24 -21.41
C SER A 175 -36.79 -1.67 -20.00
N SER A 176 -35.90 -2.30 -19.25
CA SER A 176 -36.15 -2.73 -17.86
C SER A 176 -35.62 -1.75 -16.81
N GLN A 177 -35.20 -0.55 -17.19
CA GLN A 177 -34.70 0.46 -16.26
C GLN A 177 -35.81 0.95 -15.33
N LEU A 178 -35.55 0.91 -14.03
CA LEU A 178 -36.49 1.35 -13.00
C LEU A 178 -36.51 2.88 -12.85
N SER A 179 -37.63 3.40 -12.34
CA SER A 179 -37.73 4.81 -11.97
C SER A 179 -36.72 5.17 -10.89
N PRO A 180 -36.25 6.44 -10.83
CA PRO A 180 -35.35 6.90 -9.75
C PRO A 180 -35.90 6.53 -8.36
N GLY A 181 -35.04 6.11 -7.47
CA GLY A 181 -35.42 5.68 -6.12
C GLY A 181 -35.90 4.23 -5.98
N MET A 182 -36.01 3.48 -7.08
CA MET A 182 -36.42 2.08 -7.07
C MET A 182 -35.25 1.14 -7.35
N VAL A 183 -35.32 -0.07 -6.77
CA VAL A 183 -34.32 -1.14 -6.99
C VAL A 183 -35.01 -2.51 -7.14
N TYR A 184 -34.45 -3.38 -7.96
CA TYR A 184 -34.86 -4.80 -8.01
C TYR A 184 -34.42 -5.50 -6.72
N ARG A 185 -35.39 -5.86 -5.86
CA ARG A 185 -35.17 -6.38 -4.51
C ARG A 185 -34.17 -7.53 -4.45
N LYS A 186 -34.36 -8.56 -5.26
CA LYS A 186 -33.52 -9.78 -5.21
C LYS A 186 -32.05 -9.51 -5.55
N TYR A 187 -31.80 -8.63 -6.52
CA TYR A 187 -30.45 -8.25 -6.90
C TYR A 187 -29.82 -7.27 -5.91
N PHE A 188 -30.63 -6.38 -5.32
CA PHE A 188 -30.16 -5.51 -4.25
C PHE A 188 -29.77 -6.32 -3.01
N GLU A 189 -30.61 -7.27 -2.55
CA GLU A 189 -30.30 -8.19 -1.45
C GLU A 189 -28.97 -8.93 -1.70
N LEU A 190 -28.83 -9.58 -2.85
CA LEU A 190 -27.61 -10.33 -3.19
C LEU A 190 -26.39 -9.43 -3.37
N GLY A 191 -26.56 -8.22 -3.91
CA GLY A 191 -25.50 -7.24 -4.06
C GLY A 191 -24.94 -6.81 -2.70
N VAL A 192 -25.84 -6.41 -1.77
CA VAL A 192 -25.47 -6.06 -0.39
C VAL A 192 -24.76 -7.24 0.30
N LEU A 193 -25.36 -8.44 0.31
CA LEU A 193 -24.77 -9.62 0.95
C LEU A 193 -23.41 -10.00 0.37
N THR A 194 -23.24 -9.85 -0.95
CA THR A 194 -21.95 -10.11 -1.60
C THR A 194 -20.90 -9.09 -1.19
N GLN A 195 -21.28 -7.82 -1.06
CA GLN A 195 -20.37 -6.77 -0.61
C GLN A 195 -20.04 -6.91 0.87
N VAL A 196 -21.02 -7.23 1.73
CA VAL A 196 -20.78 -7.55 3.16
C VAL A 196 -19.74 -8.67 3.30
N LYS A 197 -19.92 -9.78 2.58
CA LYS A 197 -18.91 -10.84 2.57
C LYS A 197 -17.53 -10.32 2.16
N ARG A 198 -17.45 -9.50 1.13
CA ARG A 198 -16.19 -8.97 0.61
C ARG A 198 -15.52 -8.07 1.65
N GLU A 199 -16.29 -7.16 2.25
CA GLU A 199 -15.77 -6.17 3.21
C GLU A 199 -15.41 -6.79 4.57
N LEU A 200 -16.09 -7.85 5.01
CA LEU A 200 -15.66 -8.65 6.16
C LEU A 200 -14.30 -9.32 5.90
N ILE A 201 -14.08 -9.88 4.71
CA ILE A 201 -12.80 -10.51 4.37
C ILE A 201 -11.67 -9.48 4.20
N SER A 202 -11.97 -8.29 3.63
CA SER A 202 -10.97 -7.21 3.45
C SER A 202 -10.71 -6.40 4.72
N GLY A 203 -11.55 -6.54 5.76
CA GLY A 203 -11.48 -5.73 6.97
C GLY A 203 -12.05 -4.33 6.81
N ASP A 204 -12.85 -4.05 5.77
CA ASP A 204 -13.61 -2.80 5.62
C ASP A 204 -14.86 -2.77 6.50
N LEU A 205 -15.37 -3.96 6.89
CA LEU A 205 -16.34 -4.15 7.96
C LEU A 205 -15.72 -4.87 9.13
N ALA A 206 -16.00 -4.39 10.34
CA ALA A 206 -15.65 -5.04 11.60
C ALA A 206 -16.91 -5.56 12.30
N VAL A 207 -16.71 -6.52 13.18
CA VAL A 207 -17.77 -7.12 14.01
C VAL A 207 -17.45 -6.90 15.48
N ALA A 208 -18.37 -6.29 16.21
CA ALA A 208 -18.21 -6.12 17.64
C ALA A 208 -18.11 -7.47 18.36
N ASN A 209 -17.24 -7.55 19.35
CA ASN A 209 -16.96 -8.78 20.09
C ASN A 209 -16.47 -9.97 19.24
N SER A 210 -15.81 -9.71 18.14
CA SER A 210 -15.06 -10.69 17.33
C SER A 210 -13.57 -10.57 17.61
N ASP A 211 -12.83 -11.69 17.54
CA ASP A 211 -11.36 -11.66 17.58
C ASP A 211 -10.76 -11.55 16.16
N GLN A 212 -11.31 -12.31 15.21
CA GLN A 212 -10.80 -12.37 13.83
C GLN A 212 -11.26 -11.18 12.98
N TYR A 213 -12.47 -10.66 13.25
CA TYR A 213 -13.11 -9.58 12.48
C TYR A 213 -13.24 -8.29 13.27
N SER A 214 -12.40 -8.10 14.30
CA SER A 214 -12.30 -6.86 15.08
C SER A 214 -11.76 -5.68 14.26
N ASP A 215 -12.10 -4.47 14.66
CA ASP A 215 -11.57 -3.26 14.02
C ASP A 215 -10.08 -3.12 14.32
N TYR A 216 -9.24 -3.26 13.30
CA TYR A 216 -7.79 -3.06 13.43
C TYR A 216 -7.41 -1.62 13.80
N ARG A 217 -8.33 -0.66 13.66
CA ARG A 217 -8.10 0.77 13.91
C ARG A 217 -8.27 1.15 15.39
N ASP A 218 -8.61 0.21 16.26
CA ASP A 218 -8.56 0.41 17.73
C ASP A 218 -7.15 0.78 18.20
N GLN A 219 -6.13 0.52 17.37
CA GLN A 219 -4.74 0.91 17.60
C GLN A 219 -4.42 2.35 17.12
N LEU A 220 -5.31 2.99 16.39
CA LEU A 220 -5.15 4.37 15.96
C LEU A 220 -5.61 5.34 17.07
N VAL A 221 -5.27 6.62 16.91
CA VAL A 221 -5.80 7.67 17.79
C VAL A 221 -7.32 7.73 17.66
N ASP A 222 -8.00 8.02 18.76
CA ASP A 222 -9.45 8.21 18.75
C ASP A 222 -9.84 9.41 17.89
N TRP A 223 -11.08 9.40 17.36
CA TRP A 223 -11.57 10.50 16.53
C TRP A 223 -11.58 11.84 17.28
N SER A 224 -11.85 11.84 18.58
CA SER A 224 -11.77 13.06 19.41
C SER A 224 -10.35 13.65 19.47
N VAL A 225 -9.32 12.80 19.49
CA VAL A 225 -7.92 13.23 19.42
C VAL A 225 -7.58 13.71 18.01
N TYR A 226 -8.09 13.02 17.00
CA TYR A 226 -7.96 13.44 15.60
C TYR A 226 -8.53 14.85 15.40
N ASP A 227 -9.79 15.09 15.79
CA ASP A 227 -10.45 16.39 15.64
C ASP A 227 -9.71 17.53 16.35
N ALA A 228 -9.10 17.24 17.50
CA ALA A 228 -8.33 18.22 18.26
C ALA A 228 -6.97 18.56 17.64
N GLN A 229 -6.34 17.64 16.89
CA GLN A 229 -4.95 17.77 16.44
C GLN A 229 -4.81 17.93 14.93
N ILE A 230 -5.84 17.65 14.15
CA ILE A 230 -5.73 17.59 12.69
C ILE A 230 -5.36 18.92 12.06
N ALA A 231 -5.84 20.05 12.61
CA ALA A 231 -5.53 21.37 12.08
C ALA A 231 -4.03 21.70 12.21
N ASP A 232 -3.45 21.46 13.39
CA ASP A 232 -2.03 21.69 13.65
C ASP A 232 -1.16 20.74 12.83
N TYR A 233 -1.58 19.47 12.73
CA TYR A 233 -0.90 18.48 11.91
C TYR A 233 -0.86 18.86 10.44
N SER A 234 -2.00 19.26 9.88
CA SER A 234 -2.15 19.68 8.49
C SER A 234 -1.30 20.91 8.16
N ALA A 235 -1.26 21.87 9.08
CA ALA A 235 -0.38 23.04 8.94
C ALA A 235 1.11 22.67 8.96
N MET A 236 1.49 21.69 9.81
CA MET A 236 2.88 21.22 9.91
C MET A 236 3.37 20.54 8.64
N VAL A 237 2.52 19.78 7.96
CA VAL A 237 2.88 19.02 6.74
C VAL A 237 2.44 19.68 5.44
N ASP A 238 1.90 20.89 5.51
CA ASP A 238 1.42 21.71 4.37
C ASP A 238 0.40 21.00 3.49
N ILE A 239 -0.59 20.35 4.10
CA ILE A 239 -1.72 19.71 3.42
C ILE A 239 -3.05 20.18 4.02
N ALA A 240 -4.09 20.24 3.20
CA ALA A 240 -5.42 20.60 3.68
C ALA A 240 -6.05 19.44 4.47
N SER A 241 -6.75 19.75 5.58
CA SER A 241 -7.50 18.75 6.39
C SER A 241 -8.91 18.51 5.85
N ASP A 242 -9.52 19.51 5.20
CA ASP A 242 -10.81 19.33 4.53
C ASP A 242 -10.70 18.44 3.29
N PRO A 243 -11.52 17.40 3.14
CA PRO A 243 -11.40 16.45 2.02
C PRO A 243 -11.47 17.09 0.63
N ALA A 244 -12.38 18.06 0.42
CA ALA A 244 -12.51 18.73 -0.88
C ALA A 244 -11.31 19.64 -1.16
N ALA A 245 -10.85 20.40 -0.17
CA ALA A 245 -9.67 21.24 -0.28
C ALA A 245 -8.40 20.40 -0.50
N PHE A 246 -8.26 19.27 0.18
CA PHE A 246 -7.15 18.31 -0.01
C PHE A 246 -7.08 17.81 -1.45
N VAL A 247 -8.22 17.36 -1.99
CA VAL A 247 -8.29 16.89 -3.37
C VAL A 247 -8.00 18.02 -4.36
N ALA A 248 -8.52 19.24 -4.11
CA ALA A 248 -8.23 20.41 -4.95
C ALA A 248 -6.73 20.74 -4.96
N GLN A 249 -6.08 20.75 -3.79
CA GLN A 249 -4.64 20.98 -3.65
C GLN A 249 -3.81 19.94 -4.40
N ALA A 250 -4.09 18.64 -4.19
CA ALA A 250 -3.37 17.55 -4.84
C ALA A 250 -3.58 17.55 -6.36
N ARG A 251 -4.80 17.87 -6.81
CA ARG A 251 -5.16 17.95 -8.23
C ARG A 251 -4.47 19.13 -8.91
N SER A 252 -4.45 20.30 -8.28
CA SER A 252 -3.75 21.49 -8.79
C SER A 252 -2.27 21.21 -8.96
N ARG A 253 -1.63 20.66 -7.93
CA ARG A 253 -0.19 20.30 -7.96
C ARG A 253 0.15 19.36 -9.12
N LEU A 254 -0.65 18.30 -9.32
CA LEU A 254 -0.45 17.36 -10.43
C LEU A 254 -0.62 18.06 -11.79
N SER A 255 -1.68 18.87 -11.95
CA SER A 255 -1.97 19.56 -13.21
C SER A 255 -0.91 20.61 -13.53
N GLU A 256 -0.55 21.45 -12.57
CA GLU A 256 0.49 22.48 -12.72
C GLU A 256 1.86 21.88 -13.09
N THR A 257 2.21 20.75 -12.44
CA THR A 257 3.45 20.05 -12.78
C THR A 257 3.39 19.50 -14.20
N ALA A 258 2.29 18.88 -14.59
CA ALA A 258 2.14 18.33 -15.93
C ALA A 258 2.15 19.43 -17.00
N ASP A 259 1.46 20.55 -16.78
CA ASP A 259 1.41 21.69 -17.70
C ASP A 259 2.80 22.37 -17.83
N ARG A 260 3.57 22.44 -16.74
CA ARG A 260 4.94 22.96 -16.76
C ARG A 260 5.84 22.03 -17.57
N ILE A 261 5.82 20.74 -17.28
CA ILE A 261 6.66 19.76 -17.99
C ILE A 261 6.27 19.66 -19.46
N ASP A 262 4.97 19.73 -19.81
CA ASP A 262 4.52 19.73 -21.21
C ASP A 262 5.09 20.92 -21.98
N ARG A 263 5.04 22.12 -21.39
CA ARG A 263 5.58 23.35 -21.99
C ARG A 263 7.10 23.29 -22.20
N ASP A 264 7.82 22.79 -21.17
CA ASP A 264 9.28 22.77 -21.15
C ASP A 264 9.87 21.56 -21.90
N PHE A 265 9.03 20.58 -22.27
CA PHE A 265 9.45 19.31 -22.90
C PHE A 265 10.21 19.47 -24.22
N PRO A 266 9.85 20.39 -25.15
CA PRO A 266 10.57 20.58 -26.41
C PRO A 266 12.04 20.96 -26.23
N GLU A 267 12.39 21.63 -25.12
CA GLU A 267 13.74 22.05 -24.78
C GLU A 267 14.55 20.97 -24.04
N ASN A 268 13.91 19.82 -23.73
CA ASN A 268 14.51 18.76 -22.94
C ASN A 268 15.42 17.87 -23.81
N GLU A 269 16.73 18.05 -23.68
CA GLU A 269 17.73 17.27 -24.43
C GLU A 269 17.89 15.82 -23.95
N TYR A 270 17.44 15.50 -22.74
CA TYR A 270 17.68 14.23 -22.06
C TYR A 270 16.50 13.27 -22.09
N ALA A 271 15.28 13.77 -22.17
CA ALA A 271 14.08 12.98 -22.30
C ALA A 271 13.41 13.28 -23.65
N VAL A 272 13.33 12.30 -24.51
CA VAL A 272 12.81 12.47 -25.88
C VAL A 272 11.88 11.31 -26.23
N PHE A 273 10.89 11.56 -27.07
CA PHE A 273 10.06 10.50 -27.62
C PHE A 273 10.65 9.97 -28.92
N HIS A 274 10.70 8.65 -29.06
CA HIS A 274 10.88 7.93 -30.31
C HIS A 274 9.56 7.21 -30.65
N GLY A 275 8.72 7.85 -31.47
CA GLY A 275 7.32 7.45 -31.61
C GLY A 275 6.53 7.68 -30.31
N GLU A 276 5.90 6.65 -29.76
CA GLU A 276 5.19 6.71 -28.46
C GLU A 276 6.09 6.36 -27.27
N GLU A 277 7.33 5.96 -27.49
CA GLU A 277 8.21 5.46 -26.44
C GLU A 277 9.11 6.58 -25.89
N LEU A 278 9.05 6.83 -24.58
CA LEU A 278 9.94 7.75 -23.89
C LEU A 278 11.33 7.13 -23.72
N VAL A 279 12.35 7.84 -24.18
CA VAL A 279 13.76 7.48 -24.03
C VAL A 279 14.47 8.53 -23.19
N ILE A 280 15.08 8.09 -22.08
CA ILE A 280 15.94 8.93 -21.26
C ILE A 280 17.40 8.67 -21.62
N ARG A 281 18.08 9.72 -22.05
CA ARG A 281 19.52 9.68 -22.38
C ARG A 281 20.33 9.69 -21.08
N LYS A 282 21.42 8.92 -21.05
CA LYS A 282 22.36 8.96 -19.92
C LYS A 282 23.05 10.32 -19.83
N HIS A 283 23.08 10.87 -18.63
CA HIS A 283 23.90 12.04 -18.36
C HIS A 283 25.39 11.68 -18.53
N ARG A 284 26.16 12.55 -19.19
CA ARG A 284 27.62 12.40 -19.27
C ARG A 284 28.20 12.60 -17.88
N ARG A 285 29.09 11.69 -17.46
CA ARG A 285 29.82 11.87 -16.20
C ARG A 285 30.66 13.15 -16.32
N THR A 286 30.52 14.04 -15.36
CA THR A 286 31.39 15.21 -15.21
C THR A 286 32.81 14.72 -14.96
N ALA A 287 33.79 15.29 -15.63
CA ALA A 287 35.18 14.98 -15.35
C ALA A 287 35.50 15.36 -13.89
N PRO A 288 36.33 14.56 -13.20
CA PRO A 288 36.79 14.93 -11.87
C PRO A 288 37.42 16.34 -11.89
N PRO A 289 37.21 17.14 -10.85
CA PRO A 289 37.86 18.47 -10.75
C PRO A 289 39.39 18.33 -10.85
N ASP A 290 40.01 19.33 -11.48
CA ASP A 290 41.48 19.39 -11.54
C ASP A 290 42.06 19.43 -10.13
N GLY A 291 43.14 18.67 -9.91
CA GLY A 291 43.81 18.56 -8.62
C GLY A 291 43.20 17.59 -7.62
N LEU A 292 42.06 16.94 -7.92
CA LEU A 292 41.43 15.97 -7.01
C LEU A 292 42.39 14.81 -6.66
N ALA A 293 43.11 14.26 -7.64
CA ALA A 293 44.06 13.16 -7.43
C ALA A 293 45.23 13.56 -6.51
N GLU A 294 45.68 14.80 -6.60
CA GLU A 294 46.75 15.33 -5.73
C GLU A 294 46.27 15.51 -4.29
N ILE A 295 45.05 16.06 -4.11
CA ILE A 295 44.41 16.18 -2.79
C ILE A 295 44.21 14.81 -2.15
N ASP A 296 43.70 13.83 -2.91
CA ASP A 296 43.49 12.47 -2.43
C ASP A 296 44.83 11.80 -1.98
N LYS A 297 45.88 11.99 -2.76
CA LYS A 297 47.21 11.53 -2.43
C LYS A 297 47.77 12.19 -1.15
N GLN A 298 47.60 13.50 -1.02
CA GLN A 298 48.04 14.24 0.16
C GLN A 298 47.26 13.84 1.42
N LEU A 299 45.94 13.64 1.29
CA LEU A 299 45.12 13.14 2.40
C LEU A 299 45.54 11.73 2.81
N SER A 300 45.69 10.82 1.86
CA SER A 300 46.09 9.43 2.13
C SER A 300 47.48 9.33 2.77
N GLN A 301 48.40 10.24 2.45
CA GLN A 301 49.74 10.28 3.02
C GLN A 301 49.81 10.91 4.43
N ASN A 302 48.93 11.85 4.72
CA ASN A 302 48.99 12.65 5.96
C ASN A 302 47.95 12.24 7.00
N LEU A 303 46.90 11.46 6.65
CA LEU A 303 45.98 10.94 7.63
C LEU A 303 46.57 9.75 8.37
N PRO A 304 46.66 9.80 9.71
CA PRO A 304 47.12 8.67 10.47
C PRO A 304 46.14 7.50 10.39
N GLU A 305 46.63 6.31 10.21
CA GLU A 305 45.81 5.10 10.38
C GLU A 305 45.35 4.99 11.84
N LYS A 306 44.07 4.93 12.07
CA LYS A 306 43.47 4.73 13.39
C LYS A 306 42.67 3.44 13.42
N ASN A 307 42.88 2.66 14.47
CA ASN A 307 42.08 1.47 14.74
C ASN A 307 40.67 1.89 15.20
N ILE A 308 39.65 1.13 14.82
CA ILE A 308 38.26 1.39 15.24
C ILE A 308 38.10 1.37 16.78
N LEU A 309 38.89 0.56 17.48
CA LEU A 309 38.92 0.54 18.94
C LEU A 309 39.43 1.87 19.53
N ASP A 310 40.46 2.47 18.91
CA ASP A 310 41.00 3.76 19.35
C ASP A 310 39.94 4.87 19.14
N ILE A 311 39.23 4.83 18.02
CA ILE A 311 38.11 5.76 17.73
C ILE A 311 37.02 5.60 18.79
N LEU A 312 36.66 4.37 19.15
CA LEU A 312 35.64 4.09 20.17
C LEU A 312 36.09 4.58 21.55
N VAL A 313 37.37 4.39 21.90
CA VAL A 313 37.96 4.89 23.15
C VAL A 313 37.93 6.42 23.19
N GLU A 314 38.30 7.09 22.11
CA GLU A 314 38.27 8.56 22.02
C GLU A 314 36.83 9.07 22.12
N ALA A 315 35.89 8.47 21.39
CA ALA A 315 34.46 8.83 21.44
C ALA A 315 33.91 8.65 22.87
N GLU A 316 34.23 7.54 23.52
CA GLU A 316 33.84 7.31 24.92
C GLU A 316 34.45 8.36 25.86
N LYS A 317 35.70 8.73 25.65
CA LYS A 317 36.40 9.75 26.48
C LYS A 317 35.69 11.13 26.34
N TRP A 318 35.24 11.49 25.16
CA TRP A 318 34.58 12.78 24.90
C TRP A 318 33.13 12.79 25.35
N LEU A 319 32.39 11.69 25.11
CA LEU A 319 30.92 11.65 25.25
C LEU A 319 30.48 10.95 26.55
N GLY A 320 31.33 10.11 27.16
CA GLY A 320 30.96 9.35 28.34
C GLY A 320 29.81 8.37 28.10
N LEU A 321 29.83 7.65 26.97
CA LEU A 321 28.78 6.76 26.50
C LEU A 321 28.41 5.67 27.52
N HIS A 322 29.40 5.20 28.32
CA HIS A 322 29.14 4.21 29.37
C HIS A 322 28.06 4.62 30.35
N LYS A 323 27.81 5.93 30.54
CA LYS A 323 26.77 6.44 31.43
C LYS A 323 25.35 6.15 30.93
N ARG A 324 25.18 5.82 29.65
CA ARG A 324 23.92 5.41 29.07
C ARG A 324 23.53 3.97 29.41
N PHE A 325 24.55 3.14 29.69
CA PHE A 325 24.38 1.73 29.99
C PHE A 325 24.39 1.49 31.50
N GLY A 326 23.24 1.30 32.09
CA GLY A 326 23.06 1.00 33.52
C GLY A 326 22.46 -0.40 33.72
N PRO A 327 22.42 -0.89 34.98
CA PRO A 327 21.75 -2.16 35.26
C PRO A 327 20.26 -2.09 34.96
N LEU A 328 19.70 -3.16 34.39
CA LEU A 328 18.26 -3.25 34.10
C LEU A 328 17.38 -3.19 35.37
N SER A 329 17.95 -3.73 36.47
CA SER A 329 17.27 -3.75 37.78
C SER A 329 17.29 -2.40 38.52
N GLY A 330 18.09 -1.44 38.07
CA GLY A 330 18.34 -0.19 38.79
C GLY A 330 19.20 -0.31 40.06
N PHE A 331 19.43 -1.53 40.53
CA PHE A 331 20.15 -1.86 41.79
C PHE A 331 21.24 -2.90 41.56
N GLU A 332 22.40 -2.46 41.11
CA GLU A 332 23.56 -3.33 41.06
C GLU A 332 24.77 -2.63 41.66
N SER A 333 25.72 -3.42 42.18
CA SER A 333 26.99 -2.92 42.66
C SER A 333 27.73 -2.14 41.57
N LYS A 334 28.44 -1.07 41.94
CA LYS A 334 29.22 -0.29 41.00
C LYS A 334 30.19 -1.20 40.25
N LEU A 335 30.08 -1.14 38.92
CA LEU A 335 31.04 -1.85 38.06
C LEU A 335 32.43 -1.26 38.23
N GLU A 336 33.42 -2.12 38.43
CA GLU A 336 34.82 -1.77 38.32
C GLU A 336 35.17 -1.39 36.88
N ASP A 337 35.82 -0.26 36.67
CA ASP A 337 36.22 0.27 35.36
C ASP A 337 35.13 0.14 34.27
N PRO A 338 33.99 0.84 34.41
CA PRO A 338 32.87 0.72 33.51
C PRO A 338 33.20 1.14 32.06
N ARG A 339 34.15 2.07 31.88
CA ARG A 339 34.55 2.53 30.55
C ARG A 339 35.16 1.41 29.73
N THR A 340 36.21 0.78 30.20
CA THR A 340 36.89 -0.31 29.50
C THR A 340 35.95 -1.49 29.26
N ARG A 341 35.09 -1.79 30.24
CA ARG A 341 34.14 -2.90 30.13
C ARG A 341 33.10 -2.66 29.04
N PHE A 342 32.52 -1.46 28.98
CA PHE A 342 31.53 -1.15 27.93
C PHE A 342 32.16 -0.99 26.54
N ILE A 343 33.35 -0.34 26.43
CA ILE A 343 34.10 -0.27 25.18
C ILE A 343 34.36 -1.68 24.63
N SER A 344 34.88 -2.57 25.46
CA SER A 344 35.19 -3.95 25.08
C SER A 344 33.91 -4.72 24.66
N THR A 345 32.81 -4.49 25.37
CA THR A 345 31.53 -5.13 25.05
C THR A 345 30.96 -4.61 23.74
N LEU A 346 30.92 -3.30 23.53
CA LEU A 346 30.44 -2.67 22.28
C LEU A 346 31.32 -3.10 21.09
N PHE A 347 32.63 -3.12 21.25
CA PHE A 347 33.55 -3.60 20.22
C PHE A 347 33.32 -5.08 19.90
N CYS A 348 33.13 -5.92 20.93
CA CYS A 348 32.87 -7.36 20.78
C CYS A 348 31.66 -7.63 19.89
N TYR A 349 30.53 -6.99 20.16
CA TYR A 349 29.27 -7.23 19.45
C TYR A 349 29.18 -6.41 18.17
N GLY A 350 29.64 -5.17 18.17
CA GLY A 350 29.64 -4.30 16.98
C GLY A 350 30.53 -4.81 15.84
N CYS A 351 31.67 -5.44 16.17
CA CYS A 351 32.58 -6.06 15.19
C CYS A 351 32.29 -7.55 14.96
N ASN A 352 31.20 -8.09 15.51
CA ASN A 352 30.84 -9.51 15.40
C ASN A 352 31.93 -10.51 15.80
N LEU A 353 32.75 -10.15 16.76
CA LEU A 353 33.85 -11.03 17.24
C LEU A 353 33.35 -12.14 18.16
N GLY A 354 32.31 -11.86 18.92
CA GLY A 354 31.75 -12.72 19.95
C GLY A 354 32.59 -12.76 21.25
N PRO A 355 31.92 -13.11 22.38
CA PRO A 355 32.55 -13.02 23.71
C PRO A 355 33.79 -13.90 23.89
N THR A 356 33.87 -15.05 23.22
CA THR A 356 35.03 -15.96 23.32
C THR A 356 36.27 -15.39 22.66
N GLN A 357 36.11 -14.84 21.44
CA GLN A 357 37.22 -14.24 20.70
C GLN A 357 37.72 -12.98 21.40
N THR A 358 36.79 -12.13 21.83
CA THR A 358 37.11 -10.90 22.56
C THR A 358 37.87 -11.19 23.87
N ALA A 359 37.45 -12.17 24.66
CA ALA A 359 38.13 -12.54 25.90
C ALA A 359 39.53 -13.16 25.68
N ARG A 360 39.83 -13.69 24.49
CA ARG A 360 41.19 -14.13 24.13
C ARG A 360 42.12 -12.96 23.81
N SER A 361 41.54 -11.89 23.22
CA SER A 361 42.32 -10.72 22.78
C SER A 361 42.44 -9.64 23.88
N ILE A 362 41.47 -9.57 24.80
CA ILE A 362 41.40 -8.58 25.87
C ILE A 362 41.58 -9.31 27.22
N THR A 363 42.73 -9.16 27.84
CA THR A 363 43.10 -9.89 29.08
C THR A 363 42.34 -9.43 30.33
N THR A 364 41.67 -8.28 30.27
CA THR A 364 40.96 -7.66 31.41
C THR A 364 39.55 -8.21 31.65
N LEU A 365 38.94 -8.89 30.65
CA LEU A 365 37.58 -9.41 30.74
C LEU A 365 37.51 -10.88 30.30
N ASN A 366 36.78 -11.68 31.07
CA ASN A 366 36.48 -13.05 30.66
C ASN A 366 35.17 -13.11 29.84
N ARG A 367 34.97 -14.25 29.16
CA ARG A 367 33.76 -14.49 28.31
C ARG A 367 32.45 -14.24 29.06
N ARG A 368 32.33 -14.68 30.31
CA ARG A 368 31.11 -14.53 31.11
C ARG A 368 30.80 -13.05 31.41
N GLN A 369 31.85 -12.27 31.72
CA GLN A 369 31.71 -10.83 32.00
C GLN A 369 31.22 -10.07 30.78
N VAL A 370 31.78 -10.32 29.58
CA VAL A 370 31.34 -9.68 28.34
C VAL A 370 29.88 -10.04 28.03
N SER A 371 29.52 -11.32 28.10
CA SER A 371 28.12 -11.76 27.85
C SER A 371 27.16 -11.19 28.91
N TRP A 372 27.56 -11.14 30.17
CA TRP A 372 26.74 -10.61 31.25
C TRP A 372 26.46 -9.11 31.08
N LEU A 373 27.50 -8.33 30.74
CA LEU A 373 27.34 -6.90 30.46
C LEU A 373 26.38 -6.65 29.33
N ASN A 374 26.51 -7.37 28.22
CA ASN A 374 25.59 -7.23 27.10
C ASN A 374 24.14 -7.54 27.50
N LEU A 375 23.89 -8.67 28.18
CA LEU A 375 22.56 -9.09 28.56
C LEU A 375 21.89 -8.23 29.63
N ARG A 376 22.67 -7.61 30.52
CA ARG A 376 22.15 -6.91 31.69
C ARG A 376 22.19 -5.39 31.58
N HIS A 377 22.98 -4.85 30.68
CA HIS A 377 23.22 -3.41 30.60
C HIS A 377 22.97 -2.80 29.24
N VAL A 378 23.11 -3.58 28.15
CA VAL A 378 22.89 -3.09 26.77
C VAL A 378 21.52 -3.49 26.30
N THR A 379 20.58 -2.55 26.29
CA THR A 379 19.27 -2.70 25.65
C THR A 379 19.21 -1.92 24.35
N GLU A 380 18.23 -2.21 23.51
CA GLU A 380 18.01 -1.51 22.25
C GLU A 380 17.83 0.00 22.49
N GLU A 381 16.98 0.38 23.44
CA GLU A 381 16.68 1.80 23.74
C GLU A 381 17.91 2.56 24.25
N ARG A 382 18.75 1.90 25.06
CA ARG A 382 20.00 2.52 25.56
C ARG A 382 21.04 2.67 24.46
N LEU A 383 21.10 1.68 23.57
CA LEU A 383 21.97 1.73 22.40
C LEU A 383 21.54 2.86 21.45
N GLU A 384 20.23 2.99 21.18
CA GLU A 384 19.68 4.10 20.41
C GLU A 384 20.02 5.46 21.03
N GLN A 385 19.83 5.62 22.33
CA GLN A 385 20.22 6.86 23.04
C GLN A 385 21.72 7.18 22.92
N ALA A 386 22.56 6.17 22.97
CA ALA A 386 24.00 6.35 22.79
C ALA A 386 24.34 6.73 21.34
N ILE A 387 23.66 6.12 20.35
CA ILE A 387 23.80 6.45 18.93
C ILE A 387 23.35 7.90 18.67
N VAL A 388 22.19 8.31 19.17
CA VAL A 388 21.70 9.70 19.07
C VAL A 388 22.71 10.68 19.66
N GLN A 389 23.30 10.36 20.80
CA GLN A 389 24.34 11.20 21.41
C GLN A 389 25.58 11.35 20.52
N VAL A 390 26.00 10.27 19.84
CA VAL A 390 27.12 10.31 18.88
C VAL A 390 26.76 11.15 17.67
N ILE A 391 25.56 10.97 17.10
CA ILE A 391 25.08 11.72 15.94
C ILE A 391 25.04 13.22 16.25
N ASN A 392 24.47 13.60 17.40
CA ASN A 392 24.35 15.01 17.80
C ASN A 392 25.72 15.63 18.08
N ALA A 393 26.66 14.88 18.65
CA ALA A 393 28.04 15.33 18.81
C ALA A 393 28.73 15.53 17.46
N TYR A 394 28.58 14.57 16.55
CA TYR A 394 29.11 14.65 15.17
C TYR A 394 28.55 15.87 14.40
N ASN A 395 27.26 16.15 14.52
CA ASN A 395 26.61 17.27 13.83
C ASN A 395 27.13 18.65 14.25
N ARG A 396 27.82 18.76 15.40
CA ARG A 396 28.44 20.00 15.87
C ARG A 396 29.73 20.36 15.13
N TYR A 397 30.39 19.39 14.51
CA TYR A 397 31.62 19.64 13.76
C TYR A 397 31.36 20.41 12.46
N ARG A 398 32.40 21.14 12.01
CA ARG A 398 32.29 21.95 10.78
C ARG A 398 32.34 21.10 9.51
N LEU A 399 33.15 20.04 9.50
CA LEU A 399 33.37 19.20 8.32
C LEU A 399 32.08 18.58 7.75
N PRO A 400 31.17 17.99 8.54
CA PRO A 400 29.91 17.44 8.03
C PRO A 400 29.02 18.44 7.30
N ARG A 401 29.17 19.74 7.56
CA ARG A 401 28.41 20.80 6.89
C ARG A 401 28.82 21.02 5.43
N HIS A 402 30.03 20.58 5.07
CA HIS A 402 30.50 20.61 3.67
C HIS A 402 30.00 19.44 2.85
N TRP A 403 29.58 18.34 3.48
CA TRP A 403 29.08 17.16 2.79
C TRP A 403 27.59 17.25 2.49
N GLY A 404 26.80 17.83 3.38
CA GLY A 404 25.35 17.95 3.19
C GLY A 404 24.69 18.86 4.22
N THR A 405 23.41 19.13 3.94
CA THR A 405 22.58 19.99 4.79
C THR A 405 21.97 19.28 5.99
N GLY A 406 21.87 17.96 5.93
CA GLY A 406 21.10 17.13 6.86
C GLY A 406 19.64 16.98 6.51
N GLN A 407 19.21 17.52 5.35
CA GLN A 407 17.81 17.45 4.90
C GLN A 407 17.52 16.19 4.07
N ARG A 408 18.55 15.45 3.66
CA ARG A 408 18.41 14.26 2.84
C ARG A 408 18.94 13.03 3.56
N ALA A 409 18.26 11.91 3.38
CA ALA A 409 18.76 10.61 3.80
C ALA A 409 18.58 9.58 2.67
N ALA A 410 19.46 8.60 2.63
CA ALA A 410 19.35 7.43 1.77
C ALA A 410 19.06 6.20 2.63
N ALA A 411 18.11 5.37 2.20
CA ALA A 411 17.76 4.14 2.87
C ALA A 411 18.06 2.93 1.98
N ASP A 412 18.81 1.97 2.52
CA ASP A 412 19.19 0.75 1.80
C ASP A 412 19.42 -0.41 2.77
N GLY A 413 19.24 -1.63 2.28
CA GLY A 413 19.38 -2.87 3.02
C GLY A 413 20.71 -3.59 2.76
N THR A 414 21.37 -4.01 3.82
CA THR A 414 22.57 -4.85 3.74
C THR A 414 22.28 -6.23 4.34
N LYS A 415 22.51 -7.29 3.56
CA LYS A 415 22.33 -8.65 4.05
C LYS A 415 23.40 -9.04 5.07
N TRP A 416 22.94 -9.64 6.17
CA TRP A 416 23.79 -10.28 7.17
C TRP A 416 23.52 -11.79 7.22
N ASN A 417 24.57 -12.58 7.19
CA ASN A 417 24.44 -14.03 7.39
C ASN A 417 24.24 -14.33 8.87
N LEU A 418 23.25 -15.15 9.18
CA LEU A 418 22.92 -15.58 10.54
C LEU A 418 22.89 -17.10 10.61
N TYR A 419 23.04 -17.63 11.83
CA TYR A 419 22.81 -19.05 12.08
C TYR A 419 21.32 -19.40 11.95
N GLU A 420 21.06 -20.61 11.48
CA GLU A 420 19.69 -21.13 11.29
C GLU A 420 18.82 -21.05 12.55
N GLN A 421 19.43 -21.28 13.75
CA GLN A 421 18.73 -21.25 15.03
C GLN A 421 18.47 -19.84 15.58
N ASN A 422 18.85 -18.79 14.88
CA ASN A 422 18.53 -17.43 15.27
C ASN A 422 17.05 -17.12 14.95
N LEU A 423 16.30 -16.60 15.93
CA LEU A 423 14.87 -16.29 15.78
C LEU A 423 14.56 -15.28 14.65
N LEU A 424 15.52 -14.44 14.29
CA LEU A 424 15.38 -13.44 13.22
C LEU A 424 15.92 -13.94 11.87
N SER A 425 16.42 -15.18 11.81
CA SER A 425 17.01 -15.76 10.62
C SER A 425 15.95 -16.41 9.74
N GLU A 426 15.96 -16.06 8.45
CA GLU A 426 15.16 -16.70 7.44
C GLU A 426 16.03 -17.20 6.29
N TYR A 427 15.67 -18.34 5.71
CA TYR A 427 16.28 -18.82 4.49
C TYR A 427 15.67 -18.08 3.29
N HIS A 428 16.52 -17.48 2.47
CA HIS A 428 16.06 -16.80 1.27
C HIS A 428 16.83 -17.28 0.04
N ILE A 429 16.09 -17.78 -0.97
CA ILE A 429 16.67 -18.37 -2.20
C ILE A 429 17.55 -17.38 -2.95
N ARG A 430 17.14 -16.11 -3.08
CA ARG A 430 17.92 -15.07 -3.75
C ARG A 430 19.30 -14.88 -3.14
N TYR A 431 19.42 -15.07 -1.84
CA TYR A 431 20.65 -14.86 -1.10
C TYR A 431 21.43 -16.16 -0.81
N GLY A 432 20.85 -17.32 -1.13
CA GLY A 432 21.51 -18.63 -1.01
C GLY A 432 21.84 -19.07 0.42
N GLY A 433 21.04 -18.64 1.43
CA GLY A 433 21.31 -19.02 2.81
C GLY A 433 20.42 -18.34 3.84
N TYR A 434 20.68 -18.67 5.10
CA TYR A 434 20.03 -18.07 6.26
C TYR A 434 20.61 -16.69 6.55
N GLY A 435 19.76 -15.72 6.89
CA GLY A 435 20.20 -14.36 7.22
C GLY A 435 19.06 -13.43 7.58
N GLY A 436 19.41 -12.17 7.69
CA GLY A 436 18.52 -11.04 7.85
C GLY A 436 19.10 -9.83 7.13
N VAL A 437 18.33 -8.78 7.04
CA VAL A 437 18.73 -7.52 6.39
C VAL A 437 18.85 -6.44 7.45
N GLY A 438 20.04 -5.85 7.58
CA GLY A 438 20.21 -4.59 8.29
C GLY A 438 19.82 -3.45 7.37
N TYR A 439 18.73 -2.75 7.70
CA TYR A 439 18.21 -1.64 6.93
C TYR A 439 18.67 -0.33 7.57
N TYR A 440 19.40 0.49 6.81
CA TYR A 440 20.07 1.68 7.31
C TYR A 440 19.52 2.94 6.64
N HIS A 441 19.38 4.01 7.43
CA HIS A 441 19.11 5.36 6.94
C HIS A 441 20.32 6.23 7.15
N VAL A 442 20.96 6.65 6.08
CA VAL A 442 22.21 7.42 6.12
C VAL A 442 21.95 8.84 5.62
N SER A 443 22.28 9.84 6.44
CA SER A 443 22.18 11.26 6.07
C SER A 443 23.19 11.63 4.99
N ASP A 444 22.87 12.69 4.22
CA ASP A 444 23.79 13.37 3.31
C ASP A 444 25.04 13.95 4.01
N LYS A 445 25.05 13.99 5.34
CA LYS A 445 26.23 14.27 6.18
C LYS A 445 27.10 13.04 6.44
N TYR A 446 26.86 11.93 5.78
CA TYR A 446 27.61 10.66 5.89
C TYR A 446 27.58 10.04 7.30
N ILE A 447 26.46 10.14 8.00
CA ILE A 447 26.23 9.43 9.26
C ILE A 447 24.92 8.66 9.22
N ALA A 448 24.92 7.42 9.72
CA ALA A 448 23.73 6.62 9.88
C ALA A 448 22.87 7.20 11.02
N LEU A 449 21.62 7.52 10.72
CA LEU A 449 20.64 8.09 11.66
C LEU A 449 19.85 7.00 12.37
N PHE A 450 19.55 5.94 11.67
CA PHE A 450 18.72 4.85 12.15
C PHE A 450 19.10 3.54 11.45
N SER A 451 19.02 2.45 12.19
CA SER A 451 19.17 1.10 11.65
C SER A 451 18.08 0.19 12.20
N HIS A 452 17.57 -0.69 11.36
CA HIS A 452 16.57 -1.69 11.73
C HIS A 452 16.96 -3.05 11.17
N PHE A 453 16.78 -4.11 11.96
CA PHE A 453 17.05 -5.45 11.50
C PHE A 453 15.73 -6.13 11.11
N ILE A 454 15.63 -6.59 9.85
CA ILE A 454 14.43 -7.19 9.30
C ILE A 454 14.74 -8.60 8.73
N PRO A 455 13.76 -9.52 8.75
CA PRO A 455 13.89 -10.82 8.09
C PRO A 455 14.11 -10.68 6.58
N CYS A 456 14.86 -11.60 5.97
CA CYS A 456 15.19 -11.54 4.53
C CYS A 456 13.99 -11.67 3.59
N GLY A 457 12.89 -12.29 4.03
CA GLY A 457 11.69 -12.51 3.21
C GLY A 457 10.72 -11.33 3.17
N VAL A 458 11.00 -10.26 3.92
CA VAL A 458 10.09 -9.12 4.03
C VAL A 458 10.36 -8.10 2.91
N TYR A 459 9.30 -7.49 2.41
CA TYR A 459 9.38 -6.39 1.46
C TYR A 459 9.96 -5.14 2.14
N GLU A 460 11.19 -4.76 1.80
CA GLU A 460 11.98 -3.73 2.49
C GLU A 460 11.35 -2.33 2.43
N ALA A 461 10.63 -2.03 1.34
CA ALA A 461 10.01 -0.71 1.13
C ALA A 461 9.02 -0.29 2.23
N ILE A 462 8.44 -1.24 2.97
CA ILE A 462 7.53 -0.92 4.08
C ILE A 462 8.26 -0.27 5.27
N TYR A 463 9.56 -0.53 5.43
CA TYR A 463 10.37 0.00 6.52
C TYR A 463 11.07 1.32 6.19
N ILE A 464 10.97 1.76 4.93
CA ILE A 464 11.69 2.96 4.47
C ILE A 464 11.29 4.22 5.25
N LEU A 465 10.04 4.30 5.69
CA LEU A 465 9.53 5.46 6.44
C LEU A 465 9.79 5.36 7.95
N ASP A 466 9.98 4.14 8.48
CA ASP A 466 10.15 3.91 9.92
C ASP A 466 11.37 4.66 10.48
N GLY A 467 12.46 4.65 9.72
CA GLY A 467 13.71 5.24 10.16
C GLY A 467 13.66 6.76 10.37
N LEU A 468 12.90 7.48 9.56
CA LEU A 468 12.73 8.92 9.75
C LEU A 468 11.79 9.26 10.91
N ILE A 469 10.75 8.48 11.10
CA ILE A 469 9.79 8.69 12.19
C ILE A 469 10.41 8.37 13.56
N LYS A 470 11.32 7.40 13.62
CA LYS A 470 11.99 6.98 14.86
C LYS A 470 13.30 7.73 15.14
N ASN A 471 13.69 8.63 14.28
CA ASN A 471 14.94 9.39 14.42
C ASN A 471 14.82 10.52 15.43
N ASP A 472 15.43 10.37 16.59
CA ASP A 472 15.46 11.35 17.68
C ASP A 472 16.72 12.25 17.67
N SER A 473 17.53 12.21 16.60
CA SER A 473 18.74 13.03 16.48
C SER A 473 18.45 14.45 16.03
N ASP A 474 19.45 15.36 16.17
CA ASP A 474 19.37 16.75 15.69
C ASP A 474 19.41 16.85 14.14
N ILE A 475 19.66 15.77 13.43
CA ILE A 475 19.63 15.71 11.97
C ILE A 475 18.25 15.18 11.55
N GLN A 476 17.40 16.03 11.00
CA GLN A 476 16.01 15.71 10.65
C GLN A 476 15.81 15.84 9.13
N PRO A 477 16.03 14.78 8.35
CA PRO A 477 15.75 14.80 6.92
C PRO A 477 14.26 14.90 6.62
N ASP A 478 13.91 15.66 5.60
CA ASP A 478 12.59 15.74 4.99
C ASP A 478 12.50 14.99 3.65
N THR A 479 13.66 14.67 3.07
CA THR A 479 13.79 14.01 1.77
C THR A 479 14.47 12.65 1.93
N LEU A 480 13.82 11.62 1.38
CA LEU A 480 14.26 10.23 1.51
C LEU A 480 14.51 9.59 0.15
N HIS A 481 15.74 9.19 -0.10
CA HIS A 481 16.16 8.41 -1.25
C HIS A 481 16.09 6.92 -0.92
N GLY A 482 15.46 6.13 -1.78
CA GLY A 482 15.35 4.68 -1.63
C GLY A 482 15.74 3.91 -2.88
N ASP A 483 15.80 2.61 -2.76
CA ASP A 483 15.99 1.71 -3.89
C ASP A 483 14.73 1.60 -4.77
N THR A 484 14.78 0.74 -5.78
CA THR A 484 13.67 0.53 -6.72
C THR A 484 12.43 -0.08 -6.08
N GLN A 485 12.50 -0.66 -4.90
CA GLN A 485 11.35 -1.21 -4.19
C GLN A 485 10.46 -0.10 -3.63
N ALA A 486 11.03 1.05 -3.30
CA ALA A 486 10.31 2.22 -2.81
C ALA A 486 9.38 2.90 -3.84
N GLN A 487 9.35 2.45 -5.10
CA GLN A 487 8.45 2.96 -6.15
C GLN A 487 6.97 2.61 -5.93
N SER A 488 6.63 1.87 -4.89
CA SER A 488 5.24 1.46 -4.59
C SER A 488 4.33 2.66 -4.34
N ALA A 489 3.17 2.70 -5.02
CA ALA A 489 2.23 3.81 -4.87
C ALA A 489 1.73 4.01 -3.43
N PRO A 490 1.36 2.97 -2.65
CA PRO A 490 0.96 3.17 -1.25
C PRO A 490 2.05 3.81 -0.39
N VAL A 491 3.33 3.50 -0.65
CA VAL A 491 4.46 4.12 0.07
C VAL A 491 4.57 5.60 -0.24
N PHE A 492 4.41 6.00 -1.52
CA PHE A 492 4.34 7.42 -1.92
C PHE A 492 3.18 8.15 -1.23
N GLY A 493 1.99 7.52 -1.18
CA GLY A 493 0.82 8.12 -0.54
C GLY A 493 1.03 8.34 0.96
N LEU A 494 1.60 7.36 1.64
CA LEU A 494 1.89 7.47 3.08
C LEU A 494 3.01 8.48 3.35
N ALA A 495 4.09 8.45 2.56
CA ALA A 495 5.18 9.42 2.67
C ALA A 495 4.69 10.87 2.54
N TYR A 496 3.85 11.14 1.54
CA TYR A 496 3.24 12.46 1.33
C TYR A 496 2.45 12.93 2.55
N LEU A 497 1.61 12.08 3.12
CA LEU A 497 0.83 12.41 4.31
C LEU A 497 1.69 12.63 5.56
N LEU A 498 2.87 12.04 5.63
CA LEU A 498 3.84 12.23 6.71
C LEU A 498 4.76 13.44 6.50
N GLY A 499 4.58 14.18 5.41
CA GLY A 499 5.45 15.32 5.04
C GLY A 499 6.84 14.89 4.57
N ILE A 500 7.01 13.64 4.12
CA ILE A 500 8.26 13.08 3.63
C ILE A 500 8.29 13.13 2.11
N ASN A 501 9.31 13.78 1.55
CA ASN A 501 9.56 13.82 0.12
C ASN A 501 10.30 12.55 -0.31
N LEU A 502 9.58 11.58 -0.86
CA LEU A 502 10.12 10.29 -1.26
C LEU A 502 10.68 10.34 -2.68
N MET A 503 11.97 10.07 -2.83
CA MET A 503 12.72 10.08 -4.09
C MET A 503 13.39 8.71 -4.35
N PRO A 504 12.65 7.68 -4.76
CA PRO A 504 13.23 6.38 -5.02
C PRO A 504 14.01 6.36 -6.34
N ARG A 505 14.97 5.46 -6.45
CA ARG A 505 15.61 5.16 -7.72
C ARG A 505 14.58 4.59 -8.69
N ILE A 506 14.50 5.18 -9.89
CA ILE A 506 13.57 4.73 -10.92
C ILE A 506 14.21 3.66 -11.80
N ARG A 507 13.51 2.52 -11.91
CA ARG A 507 13.85 1.41 -12.79
C ARG A 507 12.68 1.14 -13.74
N ASN A 508 13.01 0.81 -15.00
CA ASN A 508 12.01 0.45 -16.02
C ASN A 508 10.93 1.53 -16.19
N LEU A 509 11.33 2.79 -16.34
CA LEU A 509 10.42 3.94 -16.51
C LEU A 509 9.36 3.68 -17.61
N LYS A 510 9.71 2.95 -18.68
CA LYS A 510 8.80 2.57 -19.76
C LYS A 510 7.58 1.74 -19.31
N GLN A 511 7.68 1.05 -18.17
CA GLN A 511 6.59 0.24 -17.58
C GLN A 511 5.78 0.99 -16.54
N LEU A 512 6.18 2.22 -16.19
CA LEU A 512 5.48 3.02 -15.20
C LEU A 512 4.31 3.76 -15.85
N VAL A 513 3.16 3.66 -15.20
CA VAL A 513 1.94 4.32 -15.62
C VAL A 513 1.89 5.72 -15.02
N PHE A 514 1.67 6.70 -15.86
CA PHE A 514 1.35 8.08 -15.49
C PHE A 514 -0.16 8.29 -15.49
N TYR A 515 -0.66 9.05 -14.53
CA TYR A 515 -2.08 9.24 -14.32
C TYR A 515 -2.49 10.68 -14.59
N LYS A 516 -3.53 10.89 -15.42
CA LYS A 516 -4.12 12.21 -15.68
C LYS A 516 -4.96 12.67 -14.49
N SER A 517 -4.96 13.96 -14.24
CA SER A 517 -5.87 14.57 -13.28
C SER A 517 -7.32 14.59 -13.77
N ASP A 518 -7.53 14.70 -15.09
CA ASP A 518 -8.85 14.62 -15.72
C ASP A 518 -8.78 13.84 -17.04
N LYS A 519 -9.82 13.05 -17.32
CA LYS A 519 -9.93 12.23 -18.54
C LYS A 519 -9.96 13.07 -19.82
N ARG A 520 -10.48 14.31 -19.75
CA ARG A 520 -10.60 15.22 -20.89
C ARG A 520 -9.33 16.01 -21.17
N GLN A 521 -8.40 16.07 -20.21
CA GLN A 521 -7.15 16.82 -20.35
C GLN A 521 -6.28 16.24 -21.47
N ARG A 522 -5.70 17.12 -22.28
CA ARG A 522 -4.77 16.78 -23.36
C ARG A 522 -3.52 17.62 -23.22
N TYR A 523 -2.40 17.02 -23.44
CA TYR A 523 -1.07 17.61 -23.45
C TYR A 523 -0.51 17.58 -24.86
N GLU A 524 0.23 18.60 -25.26
CA GLU A 524 0.77 18.72 -26.60
C GLU A 524 1.96 17.78 -26.83
N HIS A 525 2.87 17.73 -25.88
CA HIS A 525 4.15 17.01 -26.01
C HIS A 525 4.24 15.72 -25.20
N ILE A 526 3.60 15.66 -24.00
CA ILE A 526 3.73 14.53 -23.07
C ILE A 526 2.47 13.64 -23.00
N ASN A 527 1.47 13.86 -23.84
CA ASN A 527 0.20 13.13 -23.74
C ASN A 527 0.35 11.60 -23.83
N ALA A 528 1.36 11.10 -24.56
CA ALA A 528 1.64 9.68 -24.71
C ALA A 528 2.07 8.98 -23.38
N LEU A 529 2.53 9.72 -22.38
CA LEU A 529 2.89 9.17 -21.07
C LEU A 529 1.68 8.64 -20.30
N PHE A 530 0.50 9.26 -20.49
CA PHE A 530 -0.66 9.04 -19.65
C PHE A 530 -1.59 7.97 -20.22
N SER A 531 -1.83 6.91 -19.48
CA SER A 531 -2.74 5.82 -19.88
C SER A 531 -4.00 5.72 -19.01
N GLU A 532 -3.98 6.24 -17.79
CA GLU A 532 -5.06 6.13 -16.83
C GLU A 532 -5.39 7.49 -16.16
N THR A 533 -6.49 7.53 -15.41
CA THR A 533 -6.93 8.71 -14.65
C THR A 533 -7.06 8.39 -13.17
N ILE A 534 -6.91 9.42 -12.31
CA ILE A 534 -7.04 9.31 -10.86
C ILE A 534 -8.52 9.19 -10.45
N ASN A 535 -8.80 8.33 -9.49
CA ASN A 535 -10.11 8.25 -8.82
C ASN A 535 -10.16 9.23 -7.63
N TRP A 536 -10.47 10.48 -7.93
CA TRP A 536 -10.52 11.55 -6.92
C TRP A 536 -11.60 11.33 -5.87
N LYS A 537 -12.76 10.76 -6.25
CA LYS A 537 -13.85 10.46 -5.30
C LYS A 537 -13.39 9.49 -4.22
N LEU A 538 -12.58 8.47 -4.58
CA LEU A 538 -12.05 7.52 -3.62
C LEU A 538 -11.09 8.19 -2.63
N ILE A 539 -10.22 9.09 -3.12
CA ILE A 539 -9.32 9.87 -2.26
C ILE A 539 -10.16 10.73 -1.31
N GLU A 540 -11.08 11.55 -1.84
CA GLU A 540 -11.92 12.47 -1.07
C GLU A 540 -12.66 11.78 0.08
N THR A 541 -13.32 10.65 -0.22
CA THR A 541 -14.06 9.87 0.77
C THR A 541 -13.18 9.40 1.94
N HIS A 542 -11.91 9.07 1.67
CA HIS A 542 -11.01 8.47 2.66
C HIS A 542 -9.91 9.42 3.18
N VAL A 543 -9.94 10.71 2.86
CA VAL A 543 -8.98 11.68 3.41
C VAL A 543 -8.95 11.64 4.95
N PRO A 544 -10.08 11.66 5.67
CA PRO A 544 -10.04 11.61 7.13
C PRO A 544 -9.41 10.33 7.68
N ASP A 545 -9.70 9.17 7.07
CA ASP A 545 -9.11 7.89 7.47
C ASP A 545 -7.59 7.86 7.24
N MET A 546 -7.14 8.35 6.08
CA MET A 546 -5.71 8.43 5.75
C MET A 546 -4.96 9.39 6.68
N LEU A 547 -5.54 10.56 6.97
CA LEU A 547 -4.95 11.53 7.89
C LEU A 547 -4.92 11.01 9.33
N ARG A 548 -5.97 10.28 9.76
CA ARG A 548 -5.99 9.62 11.08
C ARG A 548 -4.84 8.60 11.21
N VAL A 549 -4.56 7.83 10.17
CA VAL A 549 -3.42 6.91 10.15
C VAL A 549 -2.10 7.68 10.26
N ALA A 550 -1.92 8.74 9.47
CA ALA A 550 -0.71 9.55 9.50
C ALA A 550 -0.48 10.21 10.88
N LEU A 551 -1.54 10.77 11.47
CA LEU A 551 -1.50 11.34 12.82
C LEU A 551 -1.17 10.27 13.87
N SER A 552 -1.73 9.06 13.75
CA SER A 552 -1.44 7.94 14.66
C SER A 552 0.02 7.49 14.60
N ILE A 553 0.61 7.51 13.41
CA ILE A 553 2.04 7.25 13.21
C ILE A 553 2.86 8.34 13.89
N LYS A 554 2.53 9.60 13.67
CA LYS A 554 3.24 10.74 14.28
C LYS A 554 3.14 10.74 15.81
N ALA A 555 2.00 10.29 16.35
CA ALA A 555 1.78 10.11 17.78
C ALA A 555 2.47 8.84 18.36
N GLY A 556 3.19 8.07 17.56
CA GLY A 556 3.88 6.84 17.99
C GLY A 556 2.94 5.67 18.34
N LYS A 557 1.66 5.73 18.00
CA LYS A 557 0.68 4.66 18.27
C LYS A 557 0.88 3.44 17.38
N ILE A 558 1.32 3.66 16.14
CA ILE A 558 1.53 2.61 15.15
C ILE A 558 2.73 2.97 14.26
N ALA A 559 3.51 1.97 13.86
CA ALA A 559 4.62 2.19 12.93
C ALA A 559 4.13 2.20 11.46
N PRO A 560 4.75 3.02 10.57
CA PRO A 560 4.47 3.01 9.14
C PRO A 560 4.51 1.61 8.51
N SER A 561 5.52 0.81 8.85
CA SER A 561 5.67 -0.57 8.37
C SER A 561 4.51 -1.47 8.77
N THR A 562 3.96 -1.28 9.97
CA THR A 562 2.78 -2.03 10.44
C THR A 562 1.55 -1.70 9.60
N VAL A 563 1.33 -0.41 9.30
CA VAL A 563 0.23 0.03 8.43
C VAL A 563 0.38 -0.55 7.03
N LEU A 564 1.52 -0.35 6.39
CA LEU A 564 1.77 -0.83 5.02
C LEU A 564 1.65 -2.35 4.91
N ARG A 565 2.16 -3.09 5.92
CA ARG A 565 2.02 -4.55 5.97
C ARG A 565 0.55 -4.96 6.08
N ARG A 566 -0.22 -4.37 6.98
CA ARG A 566 -1.64 -4.70 7.18
C ARG A 566 -2.47 -4.39 5.93
N LEU A 567 -2.21 -3.28 5.28
CA LEU A 567 -2.86 -2.91 4.03
C LEU A 567 -2.54 -3.92 2.90
N ASP A 568 -1.35 -4.54 2.91
CA ASP A 568 -0.90 -5.42 1.80
C ASP A 568 -1.12 -6.92 2.03
N THR A 569 -1.32 -7.39 3.27
CA THR A 569 -1.35 -8.84 3.59
C THR A 569 -2.67 -9.54 3.34
N SER A 570 -3.81 -8.84 3.24
CA SER A 570 -5.08 -9.52 2.99
C SER A 570 -5.21 -9.92 1.51
N SER A 571 -5.81 -11.09 1.26
CA SER A 571 -6.10 -11.60 -0.09
C SER A 571 -7.03 -10.66 -0.89
N LEU A 572 -7.83 -9.86 -0.18
CA LEU A 572 -8.62 -8.77 -0.71
C LEU A 572 -8.15 -7.48 -0.06
N LYS A 573 -7.69 -6.53 -0.88
CA LYS A 573 -7.28 -5.20 -0.41
C LYS A 573 -8.51 -4.41 0.04
N ASN A 574 -8.37 -3.69 1.16
CA ASN A 574 -9.43 -2.84 1.71
C ASN A 574 -9.52 -1.49 0.97
N LYS A 575 -10.59 -0.73 1.24
CA LYS A 575 -10.82 0.60 0.65
C LYS A 575 -9.69 1.57 0.98
N LEU A 576 -9.20 1.53 2.21
CA LEU A 576 -8.12 2.39 2.67
C LEU A 576 -6.81 2.12 1.89
N TYR A 577 -6.47 0.86 1.61
CA TYR A 577 -5.35 0.53 0.73
C TYR A 577 -5.50 1.17 -0.64
N PHE A 578 -6.69 1.06 -1.24
CA PHE A 578 -6.92 1.66 -2.55
C PHE A 578 -6.86 3.18 -2.51
N ALA A 579 -7.31 3.83 -1.43
CA ALA A 579 -7.18 5.28 -1.24
C ALA A 579 -5.72 5.71 -1.13
N PHE A 580 -4.90 5.04 -0.31
CA PHE A 580 -3.45 5.27 -0.25
C PHE A 580 -2.77 5.05 -1.60
N ARG A 581 -3.19 4.01 -2.33
CA ARG A 581 -2.66 3.74 -3.67
C ARG A 581 -3.04 4.84 -4.66
N GLU A 582 -4.28 5.32 -4.66
CA GLU A 582 -4.70 6.41 -5.55
C GLU A 582 -3.98 7.71 -5.23
N LEU A 583 -3.86 8.08 -3.95
CA LEU A 583 -3.05 9.23 -3.54
C LEU A 583 -1.59 9.07 -3.96
N GLY A 584 -1.03 7.89 -3.75
CA GLY A 584 0.33 7.58 -4.17
C GLY A 584 0.52 7.61 -5.68
N ARG A 585 -0.50 7.30 -6.48
CA ARG A 585 -0.47 7.48 -7.94
C ARG A 585 -0.35 8.95 -8.32
N VAL A 586 -1.05 9.84 -7.62
CA VAL A 586 -0.92 11.30 -7.79
C VAL A 586 0.50 11.73 -7.49
N VAL A 587 0.99 11.45 -6.28
CA VAL A 587 2.32 11.89 -5.80
C VAL A 587 3.44 11.31 -6.67
N ARG A 588 3.35 10.00 -7.00
CA ARG A 588 4.34 9.34 -7.85
C ARG A 588 4.35 9.92 -9.27
N THR A 589 3.18 10.22 -9.85
CA THR A 589 3.12 10.83 -11.19
C THR A 589 3.76 12.21 -11.18
N THR A 590 3.48 13.04 -10.17
CA THR A 590 4.12 14.34 -10.00
C THR A 590 5.65 14.20 -9.92
N PHE A 591 6.14 13.28 -9.07
CA PHE A 591 7.57 12.97 -8.96
C PHE A 591 8.18 12.49 -10.29
N LEU A 592 7.51 11.60 -11.03
CA LEU A 592 7.99 11.09 -12.31
C LEU A 592 8.05 12.18 -13.39
N LEU A 593 7.11 13.11 -13.38
CA LEU A 593 7.12 14.27 -14.26
C LEU A 593 8.33 15.19 -13.96
N ASP A 594 8.57 15.49 -12.68
CA ASP A 594 9.76 16.24 -12.24
C ASP A 594 11.05 15.49 -12.61
N TYR A 595 11.09 14.17 -12.43
CA TYR A 595 12.23 13.32 -12.80
C TYR A 595 12.54 13.36 -14.31
N ILE A 596 11.53 13.44 -15.17
CA ILE A 596 11.70 13.59 -16.61
C ILE A 596 12.18 14.99 -16.94
N GLY A 597 11.63 16.01 -16.28
CA GLY A 597 11.91 17.42 -16.56
C GLY A 597 13.25 17.93 -16.02
N SER A 598 13.81 17.30 -14.97
CA SER A 598 15.04 17.76 -14.33
C SER A 598 16.18 16.77 -14.48
N VAL A 599 17.28 17.25 -15.08
CA VAL A 599 18.55 16.49 -15.14
C VAL A 599 19.19 16.37 -13.77
N GLU A 600 19.05 17.39 -12.93
CA GLU A 600 19.64 17.45 -11.59
C GLU A 600 19.00 16.44 -10.63
N LEU A 601 17.73 16.13 -10.85
CA LEU A 601 16.99 15.15 -10.04
C LEU A 601 17.36 13.69 -10.39
N ARG A 602 17.96 13.47 -11.55
CA ARG A 602 18.37 12.15 -12.07
C ARG A 602 19.80 11.79 -11.69
#